data_5ccb8cde54421e712e0996be178101c3
#
_entry.id   5ccb8cde54421e712e0996be178101c3
#
_cell.length_a   1.000
_cell.length_b   1.000
_cell.length_c   1.000
_cell.angle_alpha   90.00
_cell.angle_beta   90.00
_cell.angle_gamma   90.00
#
_symmetry.space_group_name_H-M   'P 1'
#
loop_
_entity.id
_entity.type
_entity.pdbx_description
1 polymer ?
#
loop_
_entity_poly.entity_id
_entity_poly.type
_entity_poly.pdbx_seq_one_letter_code
_entity_poly.pdbx_strand_id
1 'polypeptide(L)'
;MGQVLHGSATTTEAIRRAIQHSQASLRQLAKRYGINPKTVAKWKARSSTTDQRTGPREPRSAVLSADEEAVVVAFRRHTLLPLDDCLYALQPTLPHLTRSTLHRCFQRHGISRLPDAGGDKPQRSRFKRYPIGFFHIDIAEVRTEQGKLYLLVAIDRTSKFAFVQLHQKATRRIAGDFLRALAAAVPYKIRIVLTDNGTHFTEPTGDGWTPEDIRAMRAQGVLFRCHSFEAACADLDVEHRLTKPRHPWTNGQVERMNRTIKDATVKRFYYETHDQLQKHLADFVAAYNYARRLKTLRGLTPYEAICKAWAESPSLFTADPHHQLPGPNI
;
A
#
# COMPACT_ATOMS: atom_id res chain seq x y z
N MET A 1 31.40 -22.70 -12.10
CA MET A 1 31.27 -24.06 -11.52
C MET A 1 29.79 -24.42 -11.60
N GLY A 2 29.47 -25.50 -12.35
CA GLY A 2 28.07 -25.95 -12.50
C GLY A 2 27.53 -26.43 -11.14
N GLN A 3 26.43 -25.85 -10.72
CA GLN A 3 25.76 -26.24 -9.48
C GLN A 3 25.15 -27.64 -9.66
N VAL A 4 25.51 -28.59 -8.82
CA VAL A 4 24.89 -29.90 -8.76
C VAL A 4 23.57 -29.71 -8.00
N LEU A 5 22.43 -29.82 -8.71
CA LEU A 5 21.10 -29.62 -8.14
C LEU A 5 20.69 -30.71 -7.12
N HIS A 6 21.38 -31.87 -7.13
CA HIS A 6 21.14 -32.97 -6.21
C HIS A 6 22.45 -33.71 -5.92
N GLY A 7 22.69 -34.07 -4.67
CA GLY A 7 23.94 -34.74 -4.25
C GLY A 7 24.24 -36.09 -4.92
N SER A 8 23.23 -36.75 -5.51
CA SER A 8 23.34 -37.98 -6.29
C SER A 8 23.46 -37.74 -7.81
N ALA A 9 23.55 -36.52 -8.28
CA ALA A 9 23.67 -36.22 -9.69
C ALA A 9 25.07 -36.62 -10.21
N THR A 10 25.14 -37.63 -11.07
CA THR A 10 26.37 -38.14 -11.70
C THR A 10 26.79 -37.36 -12.94
N THR A 11 25.93 -36.52 -13.48
CA THR A 11 26.23 -35.67 -14.65
C THR A 11 26.15 -34.20 -14.30
N THR A 12 27.29 -33.55 -14.09
CA THR A 12 27.42 -32.12 -13.94
C THR A 12 27.40 -31.41 -15.30
N GLU A 13 27.19 -30.09 -15.33
CA GLU A 13 27.27 -29.30 -16.56
C GLU A 13 28.61 -29.44 -17.26
N ALA A 14 29.71 -29.52 -16.51
CA ALA A 14 31.06 -29.73 -17.01
C ALA A 14 31.19 -31.09 -17.74
N ILE A 15 30.68 -32.17 -17.14
CA ILE A 15 30.65 -33.50 -17.75
C ILE A 15 29.81 -33.53 -19.04
N ARG A 16 28.63 -32.88 -19.03
CA ARG A 16 27.75 -32.76 -20.19
C ARG A 16 28.43 -32.03 -21.35
N ARG A 17 29.11 -30.91 -21.05
CA ARG A 17 29.89 -30.16 -22.04
C ARG A 17 31.06 -30.99 -22.59
N ALA A 18 31.78 -31.72 -21.74
CA ALA A 18 32.86 -32.62 -22.15
C ALA A 18 32.35 -33.75 -23.05
N ILE A 19 31.16 -34.29 -22.78
CA ILE A 19 30.51 -35.31 -23.65
C ILE A 19 30.16 -34.71 -25.01
N GLN A 20 29.61 -33.52 -25.08
CA GLN A 20 29.21 -32.86 -26.35
C GLN A 20 30.40 -32.60 -27.25
N HIS A 21 31.53 -32.18 -26.72
CA HIS A 21 32.73 -31.83 -27.48
C HIS A 21 33.68 -33.02 -27.74
N SER A 22 33.43 -34.18 -27.14
CA SER A 22 34.29 -35.35 -27.28
C SER A 22 34.04 -36.12 -28.57
N GLN A 23 35.11 -36.56 -29.21
CA GLN A 23 35.05 -37.47 -30.36
C GLN A 23 35.08 -38.95 -29.94
N ALA A 24 35.21 -39.27 -28.65
CA ALA A 24 35.23 -40.64 -28.16
C ALA A 24 33.88 -41.36 -28.37
N SER A 25 33.92 -42.68 -28.43
CA SER A 25 32.73 -43.51 -28.60
C SER A 25 31.83 -43.43 -27.35
N LEU A 26 30.52 -43.68 -27.49
CA LEU A 26 29.55 -43.68 -26.41
C LEU A 26 29.94 -44.62 -25.25
N ARG A 27 30.51 -45.80 -25.61
CA ARG A 27 30.96 -46.79 -24.62
C ARG A 27 32.17 -46.29 -23.81
N GLN A 28 33.14 -45.64 -24.49
CA GLN A 28 34.31 -45.09 -23.85
C GLN A 28 33.95 -43.95 -22.88
N LEU A 29 33.05 -43.02 -23.29
CA LEU A 29 32.57 -41.94 -22.45
C LEU A 29 31.74 -42.45 -21.25
N ALA A 30 30.91 -43.47 -21.48
CA ALA A 30 30.14 -44.11 -20.41
C ALA A 30 31.04 -44.70 -19.36
N LYS A 31 32.11 -45.44 -19.78
CA LYS A 31 33.11 -46.00 -18.86
C LYS A 31 33.91 -44.91 -18.16
N ARG A 32 34.32 -43.86 -18.89
CA ARG A 32 35.11 -42.75 -18.32
C ARG A 32 34.37 -41.97 -17.24
N TYR A 33 33.09 -41.69 -17.39
CA TYR A 33 32.30 -40.90 -16.50
C TYR A 33 31.40 -41.71 -15.53
N GLY A 34 31.45 -43.07 -15.60
CA GLY A 34 30.65 -43.95 -14.76
C GLY A 34 29.14 -43.80 -14.96
N ILE A 35 28.69 -43.53 -16.20
CA ILE A 35 27.28 -43.27 -16.53
C ILE A 35 26.78 -44.23 -17.63
N ASN A 36 25.44 -44.36 -17.72
CA ASN A 36 24.84 -45.24 -18.73
C ASN A 36 25.10 -44.70 -20.15
N PRO A 37 25.45 -45.57 -21.12
CA PRO A 37 25.63 -45.19 -22.53
C PRO A 37 24.45 -44.45 -23.16
N LYS A 38 23.21 -44.78 -22.76
CA LYS A 38 21.99 -44.03 -23.16
C LYS A 38 22.01 -42.59 -22.68
N THR A 39 22.54 -42.33 -21.46
CA THR A 39 22.72 -41.00 -20.94
C THR A 39 23.75 -40.21 -21.72
N VAL A 40 24.86 -40.83 -22.13
CA VAL A 40 25.88 -40.21 -23.00
C VAL A 40 25.28 -39.88 -24.36
N ALA A 41 24.55 -40.80 -24.99
CA ALA A 41 23.87 -40.55 -26.28
C ALA A 41 22.88 -39.37 -26.18
N LYS A 42 22.09 -39.34 -25.11
CA LYS A 42 21.16 -38.23 -24.82
C LYS A 42 21.87 -36.87 -24.76
N TRP A 43 23.01 -36.79 -24.05
CA TRP A 43 23.73 -35.53 -23.91
C TRP A 43 24.52 -35.16 -25.17
N LYS A 44 24.97 -36.14 -25.94
CA LYS A 44 25.66 -35.93 -27.24
C LYS A 44 24.73 -35.39 -28.32
N ALA A 45 23.44 -35.79 -28.28
CA ALA A 45 22.42 -35.33 -29.22
C ALA A 45 21.82 -33.94 -28.85
N ARG A 46 22.08 -33.42 -27.67
CA ARG A 46 21.56 -32.11 -27.24
C ARG A 46 22.49 -30.97 -27.64
N SER A 47 21.90 -29.83 -28.00
CA SER A 47 22.60 -28.56 -28.24
C SER A 47 22.91 -27.78 -26.96
N SER A 48 22.26 -28.12 -25.85
CA SER A 48 22.41 -27.42 -24.57
C SER A 48 22.77 -28.38 -23.45
N THR A 49 23.62 -27.91 -22.49
CA THR A 49 24.03 -28.64 -21.29
C THR A 49 23.09 -28.43 -20.11
N THR A 50 22.16 -27.46 -20.20
CA THR A 50 21.23 -27.14 -19.14
C THR A 50 20.14 -28.20 -18.97
N ASP A 51 19.65 -28.33 -17.72
CA ASP A 51 18.50 -29.21 -17.47
C ASP A 51 17.24 -28.58 -18.09
N GLN A 52 16.45 -29.40 -18.74
CA GLN A 52 15.13 -29.00 -19.20
C GLN A 52 14.20 -28.86 -18.00
N ARG A 53 13.29 -27.90 -18.07
CA ARG A 53 12.24 -27.75 -17.09
C ARG A 53 11.49 -29.07 -16.90
N THR A 54 11.44 -29.57 -15.68
CA THR A 54 10.62 -30.71 -15.29
C THR A 54 9.21 -30.18 -14.94
N GLY A 55 8.19 -30.84 -15.45
CA GLY A 55 6.79 -30.47 -15.23
C GLY A 55 6.02 -30.25 -16.55
N PRO A 56 4.73 -30.04 -16.47
CA PRO A 56 3.90 -29.84 -17.66
C PRO A 56 4.26 -28.52 -18.35
N ARG A 57 4.17 -28.51 -19.68
CA ARG A 57 4.41 -27.32 -20.52
C ARG A 57 3.41 -26.20 -20.16
N GLU A 58 2.18 -26.60 -19.90
CA GLU A 58 1.06 -25.73 -19.48
C GLU A 58 0.57 -26.17 -18.10
N PRO A 59 1.14 -25.61 -17.01
CA PRO A 59 0.71 -25.97 -15.68
C PRO A 59 -0.70 -25.44 -15.41
N ARG A 60 -1.62 -26.33 -15.00
CA ARG A 60 -2.98 -25.99 -14.62
C ARG A 60 -3.11 -25.94 -13.09
N SER A 61 -4.14 -25.25 -12.58
CA SER A 61 -4.48 -25.29 -11.18
C SER A 61 -5.08 -26.67 -10.83
N ALA A 62 -4.69 -27.23 -9.68
CA ALA A 62 -5.35 -28.39 -9.10
C ALA A 62 -6.45 -28.00 -8.11
N VAL A 63 -6.56 -26.72 -7.75
CA VAL A 63 -7.45 -26.19 -6.70
C VAL A 63 -8.50 -25.24 -7.27
N LEU A 64 -8.11 -24.39 -8.24
CA LEU A 64 -9.04 -23.45 -8.87
C LEU A 64 -9.57 -24.04 -10.16
N SER A 65 -10.87 -23.94 -10.40
CA SER A 65 -11.49 -24.18 -11.69
C SER A 65 -11.05 -23.11 -12.71
N ALA A 66 -11.35 -23.32 -13.99
CA ALA A 66 -11.03 -22.37 -15.06
C ALA A 66 -11.76 -21.01 -14.85
N ASP A 67 -13.02 -21.07 -14.42
CA ASP A 67 -13.82 -19.87 -14.17
C ASP A 67 -13.34 -19.09 -12.94
N GLU A 68 -13.01 -19.77 -11.86
CA GLU A 68 -12.44 -19.15 -10.66
C GLU A 68 -11.08 -18.52 -10.96
N GLU A 69 -10.25 -19.18 -11.77
CA GLU A 69 -8.98 -18.62 -12.20
C GLU A 69 -9.18 -17.37 -13.07
N ALA A 70 -10.18 -17.35 -13.95
CA ALA A 70 -10.55 -16.19 -14.75
C ALA A 70 -11.01 -15.02 -13.87
N VAL A 71 -11.83 -15.28 -12.86
CA VAL A 71 -12.27 -14.27 -11.86
C VAL A 71 -11.07 -13.69 -11.11
N VAL A 72 -10.17 -14.54 -10.61
CA VAL A 72 -8.96 -14.13 -9.89
C VAL A 72 -8.06 -13.25 -10.78
N VAL A 73 -7.88 -13.62 -12.04
CA VAL A 73 -7.04 -12.87 -13.00
C VAL A 73 -7.69 -11.53 -13.35
N ALA A 74 -8.98 -11.50 -13.63
CA ALA A 74 -9.73 -10.28 -13.92
C ALA A 74 -9.66 -9.32 -12.73
N PHE A 75 -9.95 -9.80 -11.52
CA PHE A 75 -9.87 -9.03 -10.29
C PHE A 75 -8.49 -8.37 -10.11
N ARG A 76 -7.41 -9.16 -10.25
CA ARG A 76 -6.03 -8.64 -10.10
C ARG A 76 -5.69 -7.58 -11.15
N ARG A 77 -6.09 -7.80 -12.42
CA ARG A 77 -5.81 -6.86 -13.52
C ARG A 77 -6.55 -5.55 -13.37
N HIS A 78 -7.79 -5.60 -12.93
CA HIS A 78 -8.60 -4.39 -12.76
C HIS A 78 -8.25 -3.60 -11.50
N THR A 79 -8.05 -4.29 -10.37
CA THR A 79 -7.84 -3.61 -9.08
C THR A 79 -6.39 -3.23 -8.84
N LEU A 80 -5.42 -3.97 -9.42
CA LEU A 80 -3.98 -3.86 -9.16
C LEU A 80 -3.62 -3.94 -7.66
N LEU A 81 -4.45 -4.61 -6.88
CA LEU A 81 -4.21 -4.80 -5.44
C LEU A 81 -3.02 -5.74 -5.20
N PRO A 82 -2.23 -5.56 -4.14
CA PRO A 82 -1.23 -6.53 -3.70
C PRO A 82 -1.82 -7.93 -3.49
N LEU A 83 -0.97 -8.97 -3.53
CA LEU A 83 -1.41 -10.37 -3.43
C LEU A 83 -2.28 -10.64 -2.19
N ASP A 84 -1.85 -10.15 -1.02
CA ASP A 84 -2.57 -10.40 0.23
C ASP A 84 -3.92 -9.63 0.28
N ASP A 85 -3.98 -8.43 -0.30
CA ASP A 85 -5.23 -7.66 -0.42
C ASP A 85 -6.21 -8.34 -1.39
N CYS A 86 -5.70 -8.92 -2.50
CA CYS A 86 -6.52 -9.76 -3.39
C CYS A 86 -7.04 -11.00 -2.68
N LEU A 87 -6.21 -11.67 -1.87
CA LEU A 87 -6.63 -12.83 -1.10
C LEU A 87 -7.81 -12.50 -0.19
N TYR A 88 -7.67 -11.45 0.62
CA TYR A 88 -8.71 -11.05 1.57
C TYR A 88 -10.00 -10.61 0.87
N ALA A 89 -9.90 -9.95 -0.28
CA ALA A 89 -11.07 -9.52 -1.04
C ALA A 89 -11.82 -10.69 -1.71
N LEU A 90 -11.09 -11.72 -2.17
CA LEU A 90 -11.66 -12.86 -2.89
C LEU A 90 -12.08 -14.01 -1.96
N GLN A 91 -11.51 -14.11 -0.76
CA GLN A 91 -11.77 -15.21 0.17
C GLN A 91 -13.25 -15.39 0.59
N PRO A 92 -14.06 -14.33 0.74
CA PRO A 92 -15.50 -14.50 1.00
C PRO A 92 -16.25 -15.21 -0.14
N THR A 93 -15.81 -15.02 -1.38
CA THR A 93 -16.42 -15.64 -2.57
C THR A 93 -15.77 -16.99 -2.92
N LEU A 94 -14.48 -17.13 -2.64
CA LEU A 94 -13.66 -18.32 -2.89
C LEU A 94 -13.00 -18.80 -1.57
N PRO A 95 -13.75 -19.45 -0.65
CA PRO A 95 -13.26 -19.77 0.69
C PRO A 95 -12.05 -20.71 0.72
N HIS A 96 -11.88 -21.54 -0.30
CA HIS A 96 -10.76 -22.46 -0.45
C HIS A 96 -9.49 -21.79 -1.05
N LEU A 97 -9.58 -20.50 -1.40
CA LEU A 97 -8.45 -19.76 -1.95
C LEU A 97 -7.37 -19.54 -0.88
N THR A 98 -6.19 -20.10 -1.14
CA THR A 98 -5.02 -19.89 -0.27
C THR A 98 -4.04 -18.91 -0.90
N ARG A 99 -3.17 -18.33 -0.07
CA ARG A 99 -2.11 -17.44 -0.53
C ARG A 99 -1.20 -18.11 -1.58
N SER A 100 -0.89 -19.39 -1.38
CA SER A 100 -0.03 -20.16 -2.30
C SER A 100 -0.70 -20.43 -3.63
N THR A 101 -1.99 -20.77 -3.62
CA THR A 101 -2.79 -20.99 -4.83
C THR A 101 -2.90 -19.70 -5.65
N LEU A 102 -3.21 -18.58 -4.98
CA LEU A 102 -3.31 -17.26 -5.60
C LEU A 102 -1.96 -16.83 -6.21
N HIS A 103 -0.86 -17.01 -5.48
CA HIS A 103 0.48 -16.68 -6.01
C HIS A 103 0.85 -17.51 -7.24
N ARG A 104 0.57 -18.82 -7.25
CA ARG A 104 0.81 -19.69 -8.41
C ARG A 104 -0.06 -19.29 -9.61
N CYS A 105 -1.32 -18.92 -9.38
CA CYS A 105 -2.20 -18.38 -10.41
C CYS A 105 -1.59 -17.11 -11.02
N PHE A 106 -1.20 -16.15 -10.20
CA PHE A 106 -0.54 -14.92 -10.69
C PHE A 106 0.76 -15.20 -11.47
N GLN A 107 1.54 -16.19 -11.05
CA GLN A 107 2.75 -16.61 -11.78
C GLN A 107 2.42 -17.19 -13.16
N ARG A 108 1.42 -18.07 -13.26
CA ARG A 108 1.00 -18.66 -14.54
C ARG A 108 0.56 -17.61 -15.54
N HIS A 109 -0.15 -16.59 -15.07
CA HIS A 109 -0.68 -15.51 -15.92
C HIS A 109 0.26 -14.31 -16.08
N GLY A 110 1.50 -14.37 -15.56
CA GLY A 110 2.50 -13.30 -15.68
C GLY A 110 2.15 -12.00 -14.94
N ILE A 111 1.21 -12.05 -13.97
CA ILE A 111 0.71 -10.91 -13.22
C ILE A 111 1.16 -10.87 -11.74
N SER A 112 2.20 -11.64 -11.40
CA SER A 112 2.76 -11.69 -10.04
C SER A 112 3.30 -10.35 -9.57
N ARG A 113 3.94 -9.61 -10.48
CA ARG A 113 4.46 -8.28 -10.19
C ARG A 113 3.44 -7.23 -10.59
N LEU A 114 3.23 -6.25 -9.72
CA LEU A 114 2.51 -5.04 -10.11
C LEU A 114 3.38 -4.25 -11.08
N PRO A 115 2.78 -3.50 -12.02
CA PRO A 115 3.52 -2.55 -12.83
C PRO A 115 4.33 -1.62 -11.92
N ASP A 116 5.63 -1.46 -12.21
CA ASP A 116 6.50 -0.60 -11.43
C ASP A 116 6.06 0.85 -11.59
N ALA A 117 5.64 1.48 -10.52
CA ALA A 117 5.37 2.91 -10.44
C ALA A 117 6.63 3.69 -9.99
N GLY A 118 7.79 3.31 -10.47
CA GLY A 118 9.12 3.91 -10.25
C GLY A 118 9.37 4.49 -8.86
N GLY A 119 10.21 3.86 -8.05
CA GLY A 119 10.69 4.41 -6.78
C GLY A 119 11.44 3.39 -5.91
N ASP A 120 12.56 3.81 -5.35
CA ASP A 120 13.42 3.03 -4.46
C ASP A 120 12.68 2.46 -3.24
N LYS A 121 13.02 1.22 -2.86
CA LYS A 121 12.45 0.53 -1.70
C LYS A 121 13.16 0.97 -0.42
N PRO A 122 12.53 1.74 0.48
CA PRO A 122 13.16 2.15 1.73
C PRO A 122 13.28 0.97 2.71
N GLN A 123 14.37 1.02 3.49
CA GLN A 123 14.70 0.06 4.54
C GLN A 123 13.64 0.04 5.66
N ARG A 124 13.22 -1.14 6.12
CA ARG A 124 12.15 -1.31 7.11
C ARG A 124 12.61 -0.94 8.52
N SER A 125 12.18 0.21 9.04
CA SER A 125 12.25 0.52 10.47
C SER A 125 10.95 0.12 11.19
N ARG A 126 11.07 -0.37 12.44
CA ARG A 126 9.90 -0.66 13.28
C ARG A 126 9.43 0.64 13.93
N PHE A 127 8.22 1.08 13.58
CA PHE A 127 7.61 2.26 14.18
C PHE A 127 6.94 1.94 15.52
N LYS A 128 7.00 2.91 16.46
CA LYS A 128 6.28 2.85 17.73
C LYS A 128 4.76 2.71 17.46
N ARG A 129 4.09 1.86 18.25
CA ARG A 129 2.62 1.74 18.20
C ARG A 129 1.99 2.92 18.92
N TYR A 130 0.92 3.43 18.37
CA TYR A 130 0.11 4.49 18.94
C TYR A 130 -1.36 4.04 19.02
N PRO A 131 -2.16 4.55 19.98
CA PRO A 131 -3.59 4.34 19.97
C PRO A 131 -4.22 5.01 18.75
N ILE A 132 -5.49 4.73 18.49
CA ILE A 132 -6.29 5.40 17.45
C ILE A 132 -6.37 6.90 17.73
N GLY A 133 -6.49 7.74 16.67
CA GLY A 133 -6.52 9.20 16.81
C GLY A 133 -5.16 9.88 16.62
N PHE A 134 -4.18 9.19 16.02
CA PHE A 134 -2.94 9.79 15.55
C PHE A 134 -2.97 9.90 14.01
N PHE A 135 -3.19 11.10 13.51
CA PHE A 135 -3.24 11.38 12.08
C PHE A 135 -1.95 11.95 11.53
N HIS A 136 -1.59 11.52 10.33
CA HIS A 136 -0.64 12.21 9.48
C HIS A 136 -1.42 13.01 8.44
N ILE A 137 -1.11 14.28 8.27
CA ILE A 137 -1.75 15.16 7.28
C ILE A 137 -0.70 15.68 6.31
N ASP A 138 -1.07 15.74 5.04
CA ASP A 138 -0.23 16.27 3.97
C ASP A 138 -1.08 16.93 2.87
N ILE A 139 -0.46 17.83 2.11
CA ILE A 139 -1.08 18.52 0.97
C ILE A 139 -0.29 18.18 -0.28
N ALA A 140 -0.98 17.62 -1.26
CA ALA A 140 -0.38 17.27 -2.55
C ALA A 140 -1.07 18.04 -3.69
N GLU A 141 -0.34 18.34 -4.76
CA GLU A 141 -0.92 18.92 -5.95
C GLU A 141 -1.41 17.85 -6.92
N VAL A 142 -2.57 18.09 -7.50
CA VAL A 142 -3.15 17.31 -8.60
C VAL A 142 -3.67 18.26 -9.68
N ARG A 143 -3.90 17.77 -10.89
CA ARG A 143 -4.38 18.57 -12.01
C ARG A 143 -5.49 17.86 -12.77
N THR A 144 -6.43 18.65 -13.26
CA THR A 144 -7.40 18.29 -14.29
C THR A 144 -7.19 19.23 -15.49
N GLU A 145 -7.97 19.10 -16.53
CA GLU A 145 -7.94 20.04 -17.66
C GLU A 145 -8.29 21.47 -17.23
N GLN A 146 -9.23 21.61 -16.28
CA GLN A 146 -9.62 22.91 -15.72
C GLN A 146 -8.53 23.59 -14.87
N GLY A 147 -7.43 22.88 -14.56
CA GLY A 147 -6.32 23.45 -13.84
C GLY A 147 -5.88 22.65 -12.62
N LYS A 148 -5.21 23.37 -11.73
CA LYS A 148 -4.57 22.81 -10.52
C LYS A 148 -5.55 22.77 -9.35
N LEU A 149 -5.47 21.67 -8.59
CA LEU A 149 -6.13 21.48 -7.32
C LEU A 149 -5.14 21.05 -6.25
N TYR A 150 -5.50 21.28 -5.00
CA TYR A 150 -4.79 20.82 -3.82
C TYR A 150 -5.56 19.70 -3.15
N LEU A 151 -4.91 18.57 -3.03
CA LEU A 151 -5.40 17.36 -2.40
C LEU A 151 -4.91 17.34 -0.95
N LEU A 152 -5.79 17.60 0.00
CA LEU A 152 -5.52 17.46 1.42
C LEU A 152 -5.84 16.03 1.84
N VAL A 153 -4.89 15.35 2.46
CA VAL A 153 -5.01 13.95 2.86
C VAL A 153 -4.65 13.80 4.32
N ALA A 154 -5.52 13.17 5.09
CA ALA A 154 -5.25 12.70 6.44
C ALA A 154 -5.34 11.17 6.48
N ILE A 155 -4.44 10.53 7.20
CA ILE A 155 -4.49 9.08 7.44
C ILE A 155 -4.23 8.79 8.92
N ASP A 156 -5.14 8.07 9.56
CA ASP A 156 -4.91 7.55 10.91
C ASP A 156 -3.83 6.49 10.90
N ARG A 157 -2.86 6.67 11.78
CA ARG A 157 -1.68 5.79 11.84
C ARG A 157 -2.03 4.37 12.23
N THR A 158 -3.09 4.16 13.00
CA THR A 158 -3.47 2.88 13.58
C THR A 158 -4.54 2.18 12.75
N SER A 159 -5.70 2.81 12.55
CA SER A 159 -6.80 2.26 11.76
C SER A 159 -6.56 2.30 10.25
N LYS A 160 -5.63 3.14 9.78
CA LYS A 160 -5.42 3.43 8.35
C LYS A 160 -6.62 4.13 7.69
N PHE A 161 -7.57 4.61 8.46
CA PHE A 161 -8.68 5.39 7.94
C PHE A 161 -8.15 6.65 7.25
N ALA A 162 -8.63 6.89 6.04
CA ALA A 162 -8.24 8.02 5.22
C ALA A 162 -9.38 9.03 5.09
N PHE A 163 -9.07 10.30 5.27
CA PHE A 163 -9.97 11.43 5.02
C PHE A 163 -9.32 12.35 4.00
N VAL A 164 -10.09 12.81 3.01
CA VAL A 164 -9.53 13.51 1.86
C VAL A 164 -10.47 14.63 1.42
N GLN A 165 -9.90 15.78 1.06
CA GLN A 165 -10.62 16.88 0.43
C GLN A 165 -9.84 17.47 -0.75
N LEU A 166 -10.54 18.01 -1.75
CA LEU A 166 -9.98 18.75 -2.87
C LEU A 166 -10.34 20.23 -2.75
N HIS A 167 -9.35 21.09 -2.95
CA HIS A 167 -9.53 22.53 -2.89
C HIS A 167 -8.80 23.22 -4.05
N GLN A 168 -9.34 24.33 -4.55
CA GLN A 168 -8.69 25.16 -5.57
C GLN A 168 -7.48 25.93 -5.01
N LYS A 169 -7.43 26.15 -3.71
CA LYS A 169 -6.34 26.84 -3.02
C LYS A 169 -5.92 26.07 -1.78
N ALA A 170 -4.65 26.17 -1.42
CA ALA A 170 -4.15 25.73 -0.12
C ALA A 170 -3.81 26.97 0.70
N THR A 171 -4.55 27.18 1.78
CA THR A 171 -4.36 28.29 2.71
C THR A 171 -4.36 27.79 4.14
N ARG A 172 -3.82 28.59 5.06
CA ARG A 172 -3.84 28.30 6.51
C ARG A 172 -5.26 28.05 7.03
N ARG A 173 -6.23 28.83 6.53
CA ARG A 173 -7.65 28.68 6.90
C ARG A 173 -8.20 27.34 6.41
N ILE A 174 -7.98 26.99 5.14
CA ILE A 174 -8.44 25.71 4.57
C ILE A 174 -7.82 24.52 5.34
N ALA A 175 -6.55 24.59 5.72
CA ALA A 175 -5.93 23.54 6.53
C ALA A 175 -6.58 23.41 7.91
N GLY A 176 -6.92 24.51 8.57
CA GLY A 176 -7.66 24.49 9.83
C GLY A 176 -9.08 23.95 9.69
N ASP A 177 -9.80 24.37 8.65
CA ASP A 177 -11.16 23.89 8.36
C ASP A 177 -11.16 22.40 7.98
N PHE A 178 -10.13 21.94 7.28
CA PHE A 178 -9.91 20.51 6.99
C PHE A 178 -9.76 19.68 8.27
N LEU A 179 -8.99 20.18 9.27
CA LEU A 179 -8.84 19.48 10.56
C LEU A 179 -10.17 19.40 11.32
N ARG A 180 -10.98 20.49 11.31
CA ARG A 180 -12.31 20.48 11.93
C ARG A 180 -13.24 19.48 11.22
N ALA A 181 -13.23 19.45 9.89
CA ALA A 181 -14.01 18.51 9.12
C ALA A 181 -13.58 17.05 9.37
N LEU A 182 -12.28 16.81 9.46
CA LEU A 182 -11.74 15.49 9.83
C LEU A 182 -12.22 15.06 11.22
N ALA A 183 -12.21 15.97 12.21
CA ALA A 183 -12.66 15.68 13.57
C ALA A 183 -14.15 15.35 13.63
N ALA A 184 -14.96 15.99 12.78
CA ALA A 184 -16.38 15.68 12.66
C ALA A 184 -16.67 14.36 11.93
N ALA A 185 -15.75 13.91 11.06
CA ALA A 185 -15.91 12.71 10.24
C ALA A 185 -15.53 11.40 10.97
N VAL A 186 -14.79 11.48 12.09
CA VAL A 186 -14.34 10.28 12.82
C VAL A 186 -15.06 10.14 14.15
N PRO A 187 -15.43 8.91 14.58
CA PRO A 187 -16.17 8.68 15.83
C PRO A 187 -15.30 8.66 17.07
N TYR A 188 -14.06 9.15 17.00
CA TYR A 188 -13.10 9.13 18.10
C TYR A 188 -12.31 10.42 18.17
N LYS A 189 -11.78 10.71 19.36
CA LYS A 189 -11.00 11.92 19.60
C LYS A 189 -9.67 11.87 18.86
N ILE A 190 -9.40 12.90 18.05
CA ILE A 190 -8.07 13.11 17.49
C ILE A 190 -7.18 13.63 18.61
N ARG A 191 -6.05 12.97 18.84
CA ARG A 191 -5.13 13.32 19.92
C ARG A 191 -3.85 13.97 19.41
N ILE A 192 -3.35 13.48 18.28
CA ILE A 192 -2.09 13.92 17.70
C ILE A 192 -2.27 14.08 16.20
N VAL A 193 -1.77 15.19 15.69
CA VAL A 193 -1.63 15.43 14.25
C VAL A 193 -0.17 15.66 13.92
N LEU A 194 0.36 14.96 12.93
CA LEU A 194 1.69 15.15 12.39
C LEU A 194 1.60 15.74 11.00
N THR A 195 2.23 16.89 10.78
CA THR A 195 2.33 17.56 9.47
C THR A 195 3.78 17.78 9.08
N ASP A 196 4.02 18.19 7.86
CA ASP A 196 5.29 18.81 7.48
C ASP A 196 5.39 20.25 8.02
N ASN A 197 6.54 20.91 7.74
CA ASN A 197 6.78 22.30 8.14
C ASN A 197 6.25 23.31 7.11
N GLY A 198 5.26 22.93 6.32
CA GLY A 198 4.66 23.82 5.32
C GLY A 198 3.92 25.00 5.95
N THR A 199 3.97 26.16 5.30
CA THR A 199 3.31 27.39 5.78
C THR A 199 1.79 27.31 5.88
N HIS A 200 1.19 26.22 5.40
CA HIS A 200 -0.23 25.90 5.58
C HIS A 200 -0.54 25.37 6.98
N PHE A 201 0.45 24.81 7.67
CA PHE A 201 0.30 24.17 8.97
C PHE A 201 0.98 24.92 10.11
N THR A 202 2.06 25.67 9.85
CA THR A 202 2.83 26.37 10.87
C THR A 202 3.41 27.68 10.37
N GLU A 203 3.85 28.56 11.29
CA GLU A 203 4.58 29.76 10.95
C GLU A 203 6.02 29.44 10.48
N PRO A 204 6.51 30.13 9.44
CA PRO A 204 7.85 29.86 8.88
C PRO A 204 9.01 30.12 9.84
N THR A 205 8.84 31.03 10.77
CA THR A 205 9.88 31.47 11.71
C THR A 205 10.03 30.57 12.93
N GLY A 206 9.12 29.63 13.14
CA GLY A 206 9.11 28.77 14.34
C GLY A 206 8.67 29.48 15.63
N ASP A 207 8.37 30.78 15.57
CA ASP A 207 7.93 31.59 16.72
C ASP A 207 6.39 31.58 16.88
N GLY A 208 5.75 30.57 16.32
CA GLY A 208 4.29 30.41 16.37
C GLY A 208 3.82 29.97 17.76
N TRP A 209 2.61 30.42 18.13
CA TRP A 209 1.93 29.96 19.32
C TRP A 209 1.59 28.46 19.23
N THR A 210 1.93 27.70 20.26
CA THR A 210 1.50 26.30 20.37
C THR A 210 -0.01 26.21 20.68
N PRO A 211 -0.68 25.08 20.46
CA PRO A 211 -2.08 24.90 20.88
C PRO A 211 -2.30 25.17 22.39
N GLU A 212 -1.31 24.83 23.23
CA GLU A 212 -1.31 25.11 24.67
C GLU A 212 -1.29 26.61 24.94
N ASP A 213 -0.39 27.36 24.30
CA ASP A 213 -0.28 28.81 24.44
C ASP A 213 -1.57 29.50 24.01
N ILE A 214 -2.16 29.05 22.89
CA ILE A 214 -3.42 29.57 22.36
C ILE A 214 -4.55 29.39 23.38
N ARG A 215 -4.65 28.19 23.99
CA ARG A 215 -5.65 27.91 25.03
C ARG A 215 -5.44 28.80 26.27
N ALA A 216 -4.20 28.92 26.71
CA ALA A 216 -3.86 29.76 27.87
C ALA A 216 -4.21 31.24 27.64
N MET A 217 -3.84 31.82 26.51
CA MET A 217 -4.14 33.21 26.15
C MET A 217 -5.64 33.47 26.04
N ARG A 218 -6.40 32.52 25.45
CA ARG A 218 -7.87 32.63 25.38
C ARG A 218 -8.53 32.58 26.76
N ALA A 219 -8.05 31.71 27.65
CA ALA A 219 -8.54 31.64 29.01
C ALA A 219 -8.31 32.97 29.80
N GLN A 220 -7.26 33.69 29.43
CA GLN A 220 -6.94 35.02 30.00
C GLN A 220 -7.69 36.17 29.31
N GLY A 221 -8.50 35.90 28.26
CA GLY A 221 -9.22 36.93 27.51
C GLY A 221 -8.33 37.83 26.63
N VAL A 222 -7.09 37.41 26.34
CA VAL A 222 -6.14 38.21 25.58
C VAL A 222 -6.44 38.05 24.07
N LEU A 223 -6.58 39.20 23.39
CA LEU A 223 -6.73 39.22 21.92
C LEU A 223 -5.36 39.09 21.25
N PHE A 224 -5.19 38.06 20.43
CA PHE A 224 -3.96 37.81 19.69
C PHE A 224 -4.25 37.17 18.31
N ARG A 225 -3.29 37.24 17.42
CA ARG A 225 -3.34 36.54 16.11
C ARG A 225 -2.52 35.29 16.23
N CYS A 226 -3.11 34.17 15.77
CA CYS A 226 -2.42 32.89 15.70
C CYS A 226 -2.63 32.23 14.33
N HIS A 227 -1.81 31.23 14.05
CA HIS A 227 -1.97 30.43 12.85
C HIS A 227 -3.30 29.67 12.87
N SER A 228 -4.07 29.70 11.76
CA SER A 228 -5.42 29.11 11.70
C SER A 228 -5.43 27.61 11.98
N PHE A 229 -4.39 26.89 11.59
CA PHE A 229 -4.26 25.46 11.88
C PHE A 229 -4.00 25.20 13.36
N GLU A 230 -3.11 25.97 13.99
CA GLU A 230 -2.84 25.88 15.44
C GLU A 230 -4.07 26.26 16.25
N ALA A 231 -4.84 27.27 15.79
CA ALA A 231 -6.13 27.59 16.39
C ALA A 231 -7.10 26.40 16.34
N ALA A 232 -7.19 25.70 15.20
CA ALA A 232 -8.02 24.50 15.08
C ALA A 232 -7.54 23.37 16.00
N CYS A 233 -6.22 23.17 16.13
CA CYS A 233 -5.64 22.20 17.08
C CYS A 233 -6.00 22.58 18.53
N ALA A 234 -5.94 23.87 18.90
CA ALA A 234 -6.32 24.35 20.21
C ALA A 234 -7.82 24.15 20.51
N ASP A 235 -8.69 24.44 19.52
CA ASP A 235 -10.15 24.25 19.64
C ASP A 235 -10.54 22.80 19.87
N LEU A 236 -9.81 21.87 19.24
CA LEU A 236 -10.09 20.44 19.27
C LEU A 236 -9.29 19.68 20.34
N ASP A 237 -8.47 20.36 21.12
CA ASP A 237 -7.54 19.76 22.09
C ASP A 237 -6.62 18.70 21.47
N VAL A 238 -6.03 19.05 20.31
CA VAL A 238 -5.13 18.20 19.53
C VAL A 238 -3.69 18.66 19.71
N GLU A 239 -2.79 17.73 19.96
CA GLU A 239 -1.35 17.97 19.93
C GLU A 239 -0.86 18.04 18.48
N HIS A 240 -0.27 19.18 18.09
CA HIS A 240 0.34 19.33 16.78
C HIS A 240 1.82 19.00 16.84
N ARG A 241 2.27 18.11 15.99
CA ARG A 241 3.68 17.73 15.82
C ARG A 241 4.14 18.02 14.40
N LEU A 242 5.33 18.57 14.29
CA LEU A 242 5.99 18.79 13.01
C LEU A 242 6.99 17.65 12.71
N THR A 243 7.15 17.32 11.43
CA THR A 243 8.20 16.39 11.01
C THR A 243 9.57 17.02 11.22
N LYS A 244 10.54 16.24 11.71
CA LYS A 244 11.91 16.73 11.88
C LYS A 244 12.50 17.06 10.51
N PRO A 245 13.14 18.23 10.34
CA PRO A 245 13.87 18.57 9.12
C PRO A 245 14.85 17.45 8.74
N ARG A 246 14.94 17.12 7.46
CA ARG A 246 15.81 16.06 6.91
C ARG A 246 15.48 14.61 7.38
N HIS A 247 14.27 14.36 7.92
CA HIS A 247 13.82 13.03 8.31
C HIS A 247 12.53 12.63 7.54
N PRO A 248 12.59 12.45 6.21
CA PRO A 248 11.41 12.23 5.36
C PRO A 248 10.61 10.98 5.76
N TRP A 249 11.23 9.97 6.36
CA TRP A 249 10.54 8.74 6.78
C TRP A 249 9.48 8.94 7.87
N THR A 250 9.44 10.09 8.55
CA THR A 250 8.42 10.37 9.59
C THR A 250 7.04 10.56 8.99
N ASN A 251 6.92 11.05 7.74
CA ASN A 251 5.64 11.27 7.04
C ASN A 251 5.28 10.17 6.04
N GLY A 252 6.05 9.08 5.99
CA GLY A 252 5.94 8.03 4.97
C GLY A 252 4.57 7.32 4.88
N GLN A 253 3.67 7.46 5.86
CA GLN A 253 2.32 6.87 5.77
C GLN A 253 1.41 7.71 4.89
N VAL A 254 1.36 9.03 5.09
CA VAL A 254 0.53 9.92 4.27
C VAL A 254 1.11 10.06 2.86
N GLU A 255 2.44 10.07 2.70
CA GLU A 255 3.08 10.03 1.39
C GLU A 255 2.69 8.78 0.59
N ARG A 256 2.62 7.62 1.26
CA ARG A 256 2.14 6.38 0.66
C ARG A 256 0.66 6.47 0.30
N MET A 257 -0.16 7.09 1.13
CA MET A 257 -1.58 7.30 0.84
C MET A 257 -1.75 8.26 -0.33
N ASN A 258 -1.02 9.38 -0.38
CA ASN A 258 -0.97 10.29 -1.52
C ASN A 258 -0.59 9.57 -2.82
N ARG A 259 0.42 8.71 -2.77
CA ARG A 259 0.81 7.87 -3.91
C ARG A 259 -0.32 6.93 -4.32
N THR A 260 -0.93 6.24 -3.37
CA THR A 260 -2.04 5.29 -3.61
C THR A 260 -3.24 5.98 -4.26
N ILE A 261 -3.59 7.17 -3.80
CA ILE A 261 -4.65 8.00 -4.39
C ILE A 261 -4.27 8.41 -5.83
N LYS A 262 -3.09 9.00 -6.02
CA LYS A 262 -2.63 9.44 -7.34
C LYS A 262 -2.52 8.30 -8.34
N ASP A 263 -2.07 7.11 -7.91
CA ASP A 263 -1.97 5.92 -8.75
C ASP A 263 -3.35 5.37 -9.15
N ALA A 264 -4.35 5.54 -8.30
CA ALA A 264 -5.73 5.14 -8.57
C ALA A 264 -6.52 6.18 -9.39
N THR A 265 -6.10 7.45 -9.39
CA THR A 265 -6.80 8.58 -10.01
C THR A 265 -5.97 9.22 -11.13
N VAL A 266 -5.37 10.37 -10.85
CA VAL A 266 -4.74 11.29 -11.83
C VAL A 266 -3.56 10.73 -12.62
N LYS A 267 -2.94 9.64 -12.17
CA LYS A 267 -1.91 8.95 -12.96
C LYS A 267 -2.48 7.93 -13.93
N ARG A 268 -3.74 7.56 -13.75
CA ARG A 268 -4.38 6.51 -14.55
C ARG A 268 -5.47 7.04 -15.46
N PHE A 269 -6.18 8.07 -15.00
CA PHE A 269 -7.32 8.63 -15.71
C PHE A 269 -7.09 10.11 -15.98
N TYR A 270 -7.58 10.55 -17.14
CA TYR A 270 -7.66 11.95 -17.52
C TYR A 270 -9.01 12.50 -17.05
N TYR A 271 -9.01 13.70 -16.48
CA TYR A 271 -10.22 14.37 -15.98
C TYR A 271 -10.36 15.71 -16.66
N GLU A 272 -11.48 15.90 -17.35
CA GLU A 272 -11.82 17.17 -17.98
C GLU A 272 -12.24 18.21 -16.93
N THR A 273 -12.97 17.78 -15.89
CA THR A 273 -13.49 18.69 -14.86
C THR A 273 -13.01 18.32 -13.46
N HIS A 274 -13.02 19.31 -12.57
CA HIS A 274 -12.74 19.11 -11.15
C HIS A 274 -13.74 18.16 -10.50
N ASP A 275 -15.03 18.25 -10.89
CA ASP A 275 -16.11 17.42 -10.34
C ASP A 275 -15.94 15.95 -10.69
N GLN A 276 -15.46 15.60 -11.88
CA GLN A 276 -15.15 14.23 -12.26
C GLN A 276 -14.08 13.63 -11.33
N LEU A 277 -13.01 14.39 -11.06
CA LEU A 277 -11.96 13.96 -10.13
C LEU A 277 -12.49 13.85 -8.71
N GLN A 278 -13.30 14.83 -8.26
CA GLN A 278 -13.87 14.84 -6.91
C GLN A 278 -14.76 13.62 -6.67
N LYS A 279 -15.66 13.31 -7.61
CA LYS A 279 -16.53 12.14 -7.53
C LYS A 279 -15.75 10.84 -7.49
N HIS A 280 -14.81 10.66 -8.43
CA HIS A 280 -13.98 9.46 -8.44
C HIS A 280 -13.13 9.31 -7.16
N LEU A 281 -12.62 10.43 -6.64
CA LEU A 281 -11.87 10.43 -5.39
C LEU A 281 -12.74 10.02 -4.20
N ALA A 282 -13.99 10.52 -4.13
CA ALA A 282 -14.94 10.14 -3.08
C ALA A 282 -15.24 8.64 -3.12
N ASP A 283 -15.53 8.09 -4.31
CA ASP A 283 -15.78 6.67 -4.51
C ASP A 283 -14.55 5.82 -4.12
N PHE A 284 -13.36 6.26 -4.52
CA PHE A 284 -12.11 5.58 -4.17
C PHE A 284 -11.86 5.56 -2.66
N VAL A 285 -12.05 6.70 -1.98
CA VAL A 285 -11.81 6.80 -0.52
C VAL A 285 -12.86 5.99 0.25
N ALA A 286 -14.11 5.99 -0.20
CA ALA A 286 -15.16 5.13 0.36
C ALA A 286 -14.79 3.65 0.21
N ALA A 287 -14.40 3.21 -0.99
CA ALA A 287 -13.96 1.85 -1.22
C ALA A 287 -12.72 1.49 -0.39
N TYR A 288 -11.77 2.41 -0.24
CA TYR A 288 -10.59 2.22 0.59
C TYR A 288 -10.94 2.02 2.06
N ASN A 289 -11.82 2.85 2.61
CA ASN A 289 -12.16 2.82 4.03
C ASN A 289 -13.08 1.65 4.41
N TYR A 290 -14.04 1.30 3.55
CA TYR A 290 -15.12 0.38 3.89
C TYR A 290 -15.04 -0.98 3.21
N ALA A 291 -14.34 -1.10 2.07
CA ALA A 291 -14.29 -2.34 1.32
C ALA A 291 -12.89 -2.94 1.22
N ARG A 292 -11.84 -2.11 1.18
CA ARG A 292 -10.47 -2.60 0.99
C ARG A 292 -9.91 -3.22 2.25
N ARG A 293 -9.62 -4.52 2.20
CA ARG A 293 -8.98 -5.27 3.28
C ARG A 293 -7.47 -5.11 3.24
N LEU A 294 -6.86 -4.71 4.37
CA LEU A 294 -5.44 -4.40 4.44
C LEU A 294 -4.66 -5.46 5.22
N LYS A 295 -3.55 -5.91 4.65
CA LYS A 295 -2.61 -6.81 5.33
C LYS A 295 -2.09 -6.25 6.66
N THR A 296 -1.82 -4.94 6.71
CA THR A 296 -1.35 -4.27 7.92
C THR A 296 -2.37 -4.30 9.07
N LEU A 297 -3.65 -4.47 8.73
CA LEU A 297 -4.77 -4.61 9.65
C LEU A 297 -5.22 -6.09 9.80
N ARG A 298 -4.39 -7.04 9.34
CA ARG A 298 -4.68 -8.49 9.38
C ARG A 298 -5.97 -8.87 8.65
N GLY A 299 -6.24 -8.21 7.52
CA GLY A 299 -7.41 -8.48 6.69
C GLY A 299 -8.66 -7.68 7.06
N LEU A 300 -8.57 -6.77 8.01
CA LEU A 300 -9.66 -5.82 8.28
C LEU A 300 -9.61 -4.64 7.31
N THR A 301 -10.77 -4.06 7.05
CA THR A 301 -10.85 -2.73 6.43
C THR A 301 -10.46 -1.65 7.45
N PRO A 302 -10.12 -0.43 7.04
CA PRO A 302 -9.89 0.68 7.96
C PRO A 302 -11.06 0.91 8.92
N TYR A 303 -12.30 0.81 8.45
CA TYR A 303 -13.48 1.00 9.29
C TYR A 303 -13.72 -0.17 10.26
N GLU A 304 -13.55 -1.42 9.82
CA GLU A 304 -13.58 -2.59 10.72
C GLU A 304 -12.51 -2.48 11.82
N ALA A 305 -11.34 -1.89 11.52
CA ALA A 305 -10.31 -1.64 12.53
C ALA A 305 -10.74 -0.56 13.55
N ILE A 306 -11.53 0.44 13.12
CA ILE A 306 -12.14 1.42 14.04
C ILE A 306 -13.14 0.72 14.97
N CYS A 307 -14.04 -0.10 14.44
CA CYS A 307 -15.01 -0.87 15.25
C CYS A 307 -14.30 -1.79 16.24
N LYS A 308 -13.22 -2.44 15.81
CA LYS A 308 -12.39 -3.26 16.71
C LYS A 308 -11.74 -2.43 17.83
N ALA A 309 -11.20 -1.26 17.50
CA ALA A 309 -10.61 -0.36 18.48
C ALA A 309 -11.65 0.16 19.49
N TRP A 310 -12.90 0.38 19.04
CA TRP A 310 -14.03 0.68 19.94
C TRP A 310 -14.26 -0.44 20.95
N ALA A 311 -14.34 -1.67 20.47
CA ALA A 311 -14.56 -2.83 21.36
C ALA A 311 -13.44 -3.00 22.41
N GLU A 312 -12.19 -2.65 22.04
CA GLU A 312 -11.02 -2.74 22.94
C GLU A 312 -10.89 -1.52 23.89
N SER A 313 -11.33 -0.32 23.48
CA SER A 313 -11.13 0.93 24.23
C SER A 313 -12.21 1.96 23.92
N PRO A 314 -13.46 1.79 24.40
CA PRO A 314 -14.58 2.71 24.13
C PRO A 314 -14.32 4.14 24.60
N SER A 315 -13.53 4.32 25.67
CA SER A 315 -13.20 5.63 26.25
C SER A 315 -12.43 6.59 25.33
N LEU A 316 -11.86 6.07 24.23
CA LEU A 316 -11.17 6.89 23.21
C LEU A 316 -12.14 7.50 22.18
N PHE A 317 -13.42 7.12 22.23
CA PHE A 317 -14.40 7.45 21.23
C PHE A 317 -15.40 8.50 21.74
N THR A 318 -15.93 9.26 20.81
CA THR A 318 -16.98 10.26 21.04
C THR A 318 -18.37 9.73 20.71
N ALA A 319 -18.44 8.69 19.86
CA ALA A 319 -19.68 8.03 19.45
C ALA A 319 -19.41 6.55 19.10
N ASP A 320 -20.45 5.72 19.19
CA ASP A 320 -20.38 4.32 18.77
C ASP A 320 -20.27 4.23 17.24
N PRO A 321 -19.16 3.68 16.70
CA PRO A 321 -18.99 3.57 15.26
C PRO A 321 -20.01 2.66 14.57
N HIS A 322 -20.65 1.72 15.26
CA HIS A 322 -21.64 0.83 14.66
C HIS A 322 -22.94 1.54 14.28
N HIS A 323 -23.24 2.69 14.87
CA HIS A 323 -24.41 3.51 14.57
C HIS A 323 -24.15 4.64 13.56
N GLN A 324 -22.89 4.87 13.20
CA GLN A 324 -22.56 5.80 12.14
C GLN A 324 -22.60 5.06 10.79
N LEU A 325 -23.73 5.14 10.11
CA LEU A 325 -23.75 4.88 8.68
C LEU A 325 -22.89 5.96 8.01
N PRO A 326 -21.83 5.58 7.27
CA PRO A 326 -21.05 6.56 6.54
C PRO A 326 -21.94 7.18 5.48
N GLY A 327 -22.39 8.40 5.75
CA GLY A 327 -22.95 9.24 4.70
C GLY A 327 -21.86 9.46 3.64
N PRO A 328 -22.22 9.62 2.36
CA PRO A 328 -21.25 10.04 1.37
C PRO A 328 -20.70 11.39 1.85
N ASN A 329 -19.42 11.41 2.19
CA ASN A 329 -18.69 12.67 2.39
C ASN A 329 -18.55 13.31 1.00
N ILE A 330 -19.53 14.12 0.64
CA ILE A 330 -19.56 14.95 -0.56
C ILE A 330 -18.92 16.29 -0.25
#